data_bdf3e58de633958a1047a04e0dbf1507
#
_entry.id   bdf3e58de633958a1047a04e0dbf1507
#
_cell.length_a   1.000
_cell.length_b   1.000
_cell.length_c   1.000
_cell.angle_alpha   90.00
_cell.angle_beta   90.00
_cell.angle_gamma   90.00
#
_symmetry.space_group_name_H-M   'P 1'
#
loop_
_entity.id
_entity.type
_entity.pdbx_description
1 polymer ?
#
loop_
_entity_poly.entity_id
_entity_poly.type
_entity_poly.pdbx_seq_one_letter_code
_entity_poly.pdbx_strand_id
1 'polypeptide(L)'
;MVSGMISNGVAEVPPGYELLAAADGLGQGQIRQLSEAEIARYDAEAKRLVDAALASDVPVEEFAGDETARRIMTQARRLAIRLASNQEWEFLHRALSGRHVEARLGGDAIRDPEVLPSGASLYQFDPRQVPSALAIRRGADMARQIVNTYKATHDGMRPSCVGLVLWGLETTRTHGETYAQVMALIGVRRARARRPGQPGWEVILTTELSGIEDRKSVV
;
A
#
# COMPACT_ATOMS: atom_id res chain seq x y z
N MET A 1 1.82 11.59 14.54
CA MET A 1 1.31 10.28 14.07
C MET A 1 0.62 10.42 12.70
N VAL A 2 -0.42 11.25 12.55
CA VAL A 2 -1.16 11.39 11.27
C VAL A 2 -0.26 11.83 10.11
N SER A 3 0.66 12.77 10.33
CA SER A 3 1.62 13.22 9.31
C SER A 3 2.50 12.07 8.81
N GLY A 4 3.02 11.23 9.71
CA GLY A 4 3.81 10.06 9.34
C GLY A 4 3.02 8.99 8.58
N MET A 5 1.72 8.84 8.87
CA MET A 5 0.84 7.91 8.16
C MET A 5 0.61 8.33 6.70
N ILE A 6 0.54 9.63 6.43
CA ILE A 6 0.37 10.14 5.07
C ILE A 6 1.71 10.18 4.33
N SER A 7 2.80 10.53 5.00
CA SER A 7 4.13 10.61 4.37
C SER A 7 4.73 9.24 4.07
N ASN A 8 4.43 8.21 4.87
CA ASN A 8 5.03 6.87 4.72
C ASN A 8 4.26 5.90 3.79
N GLY A 9 3.23 6.36 3.11
CA GLY A 9 2.56 5.61 2.05
C GLY A 9 1.86 4.34 2.51
N VAL A 10 0.80 4.52 3.24
CA VAL A 10 0.03 3.40 3.77
C VAL A 10 -1.04 2.94 2.78
N ALA A 11 -1.12 1.66 2.64
CA ALA A 11 -2.11 0.78 2.00
C ALA A 11 -2.69 1.23 0.64
N GLU A 12 -3.53 2.23 0.55
CA GLU A 12 -4.14 2.67 -0.71
C GLU A 12 -3.86 4.15 -1.02
N VAL A 13 -3.17 4.82 -0.09
CA VAL A 13 -2.84 6.24 -0.21
C VAL A 13 -1.35 6.37 -0.47
N PRO A 14 -0.95 6.92 -1.62
CA PRO A 14 0.46 7.22 -1.85
C PRO A 14 0.97 8.24 -0.81
N PRO A 15 2.27 8.20 -0.48
CA PRO A 15 2.89 9.19 0.38
C PRO A 15 2.57 10.61 -0.08
N GLY A 16 2.48 11.55 0.87
CA GLY A 16 2.18 12.94 0.53
C GLY A 16 3.14 13.52 -0.50
N TYR A 17 4.43 13.17 -0.44
CA TYR A 17 5.42 13.61 -1.42
C TYR A 17 5.14 13.05 -2.83
N GLU A 18 4.66 11.82 -2.96
CA GLU A 18 4.30 11.25 -4.27
C GLU A 18 3.09 11.96 -4.89
N LEU A 19 2.11 12.32 -4.06
CA LEU A 19 0.94 13.06 -4.52
C LEU A 19 1.32 14.46 -5.02
N LEU A 20 2.17 15.17 -4.28
CA LEU A 20 2.64 16.50 -4.67
C LEU A 20 3.54 16.44 -5.91
N ALA A 21 4.48 15.51 -5.97
CA ALA A 21 5.34 15.33 -7.13
C ALA A 21 4.54 14.98 -8.40
N ALA A 22 3.50 14.16 -8.27
CA ALA A 22 2.59 13.85 -9.38
C ALA A 22 1.76 15.07 -9.82
N ALA A 23 1.36 15.93 -8.88
CA ALA A 23 0.66 17.19 -9.18
C ALA A 23 1.56 18.16 -9.95
N ASP A 24 2.87 18.16 -9.67
CA ASP A 24 3.89 18.91 -10.43
C ASP A 24 4.19 18.28 -11.81
N GLY A 25 3.47 17.24 -12.19
CA GLY A 25 3.57 16.61 -13.51
C GLY A 25 4.65 15.52 -13.63
N LEU A 26 5.27 15.10 -12.52
CA LEU A 26 6.25 14.01 -12.56
C LEU A 26 5.56 12.66 -12.76
N GLY A 27 6.03 11.89 -13.75
CA GLY A 27 5.61 10.50 -13.94
C GLY A 27 6.19 9.57 -12.86
N GLN A 28 5.55 8.40 -12.67
CA GLN A 28 5.95 7.39 -11.66
C GLN A 28 7.43 7.00 -11.72
N GLY A 29 8.01 6.92 -12.93
CA GLY A 29 9.43 6.64 -13.11
C GLY A 29 10.35 7.75 -12.58
N GLN A 30 9.95 9.00 -12.73
CA GLN A 30 10.69 10.17 -12.25
C GLN A 30 10.56 10.31 -10.73
N ILE A 31 9.37 10.07 -10.17
CA ILE A 31 9.15 10.08 -8.71
C ILE A 31 10.07 9.08 -8.00
N ARG A 32 10.32 7.92 -8.59
CA ARG A 32 11.22 6.90 -8.05
C ARG A 32 12.71 7.27 -8.13
N GLN A 33 13.05 8.26 -8.91
CA GLN A 33 14.44 8.76 -9.11
C GLN A 33 14.70 10.06 -8.36
N LEU A 34 13.72 10.56 -7.58
CA LEU A 34 13.90 11.75 -6.77
C LEU A 34 15.05 11.55 -5.78
N SER A 35 15.89 12.57 -5.66
CA SER A 35 16.92 12.63 -4.63
C SER A 35 16.30 12.78 -3.23
N GLU A 36 17.06 12.43 -2.21
CA GLU A 36 16.63 12.62 -0.81
C GLU A 36 16.25 14.08 -0.50
N ALA A 37 16.93 15.04 -1.09
CA ALA A 37 16.62 16.46 -0.91
C ALA A 37 15.28 16.87 -1.54
N GLU A 38 14.95 16.32 -2.71
CA GLU A 38 13.67 16.55 -3.37
C GLU A 38 12.52 15.89 -2.60
N ILE A 39 12.72 14.65 -2.15
CA ILE A 39 11.75 13.96 -1.29
C ILE A 39 11.51 14.77 -0.01
N ALA A 40 12.57 15.23 0.66
CA ALA A 40 12.45 16.03 1.88
C ALA A 40 11.68 17.34 1.66
N ARG A 41 11.83 17.97 0.50
CA ARG A 41 11.06 19.18 0.14
C ARG A 41 9.57 18.90 0.02
N TYR A 42 9.20 17.84 -0.71
CA TYR A 42 7.79 17.45 -0.86
C TYR A 42 7.18 16.96 0.46
N ASP A 43 7.96 16.23 1.28
CA ASP A 43 7.51 15.82 2.61
C ASP A 43 7.28 17.00 3.55
N ALA A 44 8.14 18.01 3.52
CA ALA A 44 7.94 19.24 4.30
C ALA A 44 6.65 19.97 3.89
N GLU A 45 6.35 20.02 2.60
CA GLU A 45 5.11 20.63 2.10
C GLU A 45 3.89 19.79 2.47
N ALA A 46 3.94 18.46 2.30
CA ALA A 46 2.87 17.55 2.72
C ALA A 46 2.60 17.66 4.23
N LYS A 47 3.67 17.76 5.05
CA LYS A 47 3.55 17.95 6.49
C LYS A 47 2.86 19.28 6.82
N ARG A 48 3.23 20.35 6.14
CA ARG A 48 2.60 21.65 6.33
C ARG A 48 1.10 21.62 6.05
N LEU A 49 0.67 20.96 4.98
CA LEU A 49 -0.75 20.76 4.65
C LEU A 49 -1.49 19.97 5.73
N VAL A 50 -0.86 18.90 6.23
CA VAL A 50 -1.42 18.09 7.32
C VAL A 50 -1.57 18.90 8.59
N ASP A 51 -0.53 19.62 9.00
CA ASP A 51 -0.56 20.45 10.21
C ASP A 51 -1.64 21.54 10.10
N ALA A 52 -1.78 22.17 8.93
CA ALA A 52 -2.83 23.15 8.68
C ALA A 52 -4.24 22.53 8.76
N ALA A 53 -4.43 21.34 8.21
CA ALA A 53 -5.71 20.63 8.26
C ALA A 53 -6.11 20.26 9.69
N LEU A 54 -5.15 19.89 10.54
CA LEU A 54 -5.39 19.50 11.92
C LEU A 54 -5.61 20.68 12.86
N ALA A 55 -5.00 21.82 12.55
CA ALA A 55 -5.15 23.07 13.33
C ALA A 55 -6.43 23.86 13.01
N SER A 56 -7.09 23.56 11.88
CA SER A 56 -8.26 24.32 11.41
C SER A 56 -9.56 23.60 11.74
N ASP A 57 -10.57 24.34 12.19
CA ASP A 57 -11.95 23.84 12.34
C ASP A 57 -12.79 24.04 11.06
N VAL A 58 -12.22 24.67 10.05
CA VAL A 58 -12.89 24.96 8.76
C VAL A 58 -13.20 23.66 8.02
N PRO A 59 -14.39 23.50 7.39
CA PRO A 59 -14.69 22.35 6.54
C PRO A 59 -13.65 22.16 5.45
N VAL A 60 -13.36 20.89 5.10
CA VAL A 60 -12.31 20.56 4.11
C VAL A 60 -12.61 21.16 2.74
N GLU A 61 -13.88 21.28 2.41
CA GLU A 61 -14.37 21.85 1.15
C GLU A 61 -14.01 23.34 1.00
N GLU A 62 -13.78 24.01 2.12
CA GLU A 62 -13.42 25.42 2.19
C GLU A 62 -11.90 25.64 2.25
N PHE A 63 -11.09 24.59 2.30
CA PHE A 63 -9.64 24.74 2.28
C PHE A 63 -9.17 25.36 0.97
N ALA A 64 -8.35 26.42 1.10
CA ALA A 64 -7.64 27.01 -0.01
C ALA A 64 -6.58 26.03 -0.52
N GLY A 65 -6.47 25.90 -1.85
CA GLY A 65 -5.47 25.04 -2.48
C GLY A 65 -6.03 24.29 -3.68
N ASP A 66 -5.13 23.59 -4.34
CA ASP A 66 -5.48 22.72 -5.45
C ASP A 66 -6.15 21.39 -4.96
N GLU A 67 -6.56 20.56 -5.91
CA GLU A 67 -7.22 19.29 -5.60
C GLU A 67 -6.32 18.34 -4.81
N THR A 68 -5.01 18.37 -5.06
CA THR A 68 -4.03 17.52 -4.37
C THR A 68 -3.87 17.94 -2.92
N ALA A 69 -3.76 19.25 -2.65
CA ALA A 69 -3.70 19.79 -1.31
C ALA A 69 -4.97 19.43 -0.53
N ARG A 70 -6.15 19.64 -1.11
CA ARG A 70 -7.44 19.25 -0.48
C ARG A 70 -7.51 17.77 -0.19
N ARG A 71 -7.04 16.91 -1.09
CA ARG A 71 -7.01 15.47 -0.89
C ARG A 71 -6.13 15.08 0.30
N ILE A 72 -4.93 15.64 0.42
CA ILE A 72 -4.02 15.41 1.56
C ILE A 72 -4.68 15.85 2.87
N MET A 73 -5.26 17.05 2.89
CA MET A 73 -5.90 17.62 4.07
C MET A 73 -7.13 16.82 4.51
N THR A 74 -7.97 16.40 3.56
CA THR A 74 -9.14 15.53 3.81
C THR A 74 -8.73 14.22 4.46
N GLN A 75 -7.69 13.59 3.94
CA GLN A 75 -7.21 12.33 4.49
C GLN A 75 -6.59 12.51 5.89
N ALA A 76 -5.85 13.58 6.10
CA ALA A 76 -5.30 13.90 7.41
C ALA A 76 -6.41 14.01 8.47
N ARG A 77 -7.47 14.74 8.17
CA ARG A 77 -8.63 14.87 9.07
C ARG A 77 -9.36 13.55 9.29
N ARG A 78 -9.63 12.81 8.22
CA ARG A 78 -10.28 11.50 8.33
C ARG A 78 -9.50 10.58 9.26
N LEU A 79 -8.18 10.51 9.12
CA LEU A 79 -7.31 9.72 9.97
C LEU A 79 -7.31 10.23 11.42
N ALA A 80 -7.26 11.55 11.63
CA ALA A 80 -7.31 12.15 12.97
C ALA A 80 -8.61 11.80 13.69
N ILE A 81 -9.76 11.91 13.01
CA ILE A 81 -11.07 11.53 13.56
C ILE A 81 -11.08 10.05 13.93
N ARG A 82 -10.61 9.16 13.05
CA ARG A 82 -10.56 7.71 13.31
C ARG A 82 -9.64 7.37 14.48
N LEU A 83 -8.49 8.05 14.61
CA LEU A 83 -7.58 7.89 15.74
C LEU A 83 -8.21 8.35 17.05
N ALA A 84 -8.96 9.46 17.03
CA ALA A 84 -9.65 9.98 18.21
C ALA A 84 -10.86 9.13 18.62
N SER A 85 -11.47 8.40 17.68
CA SER A 85 -12.68 7.57 17.89
C SER A 85 -12.34 6.19 18.45
N ASN A 86 -11.41 6.10 19.42
CA ASN A 86 -11.06 4.84 20.07
C ASN A 86 -12.27 4.19 20.72
N GLN A 87 -12.56 2.93 20.41
CA GLN A 87 -13.71 2.16 20.88
C GLN A 87 -13.30 1.01 21.83
N GLU A 88 -12.06 0.93 22.26
CA GLU A 88 -11.52 -0.19 23.05
C GLU A 88 -12.29 -0.36 24.37
N TRP A 89 -12.54 0.76 25.06
CA TRP A 89 -13.27 0.73 26.32
C TRP A 89 -14.73 0.34 26.17
N GLU A 90 -15.39 0.85 25.12
CA GLU A 90 -16.77 0.50 24.82
C GLU A 90 -16.92 -0.99 24.50
N PHE A 91 -16.06 -1.53 23.65
CA PHE A 91 -16.12 -2.93 23.26
C PHE A 91 -15.72 -3.88 24.38
N LEU A 92 -14.75 -3.50 25.22
CA LEU A 92 -14.43 -4.24 26.42
C LEU A 92 -15.65 -4.32 27.36
N HIS A 93 -16.32 -3.21 27.62
CA HIS A 93 -17.52 -3.18 28.46
C HIS A 93 -18.67 -4.00 27.84
N ARG A 94 -18.85 -3.95 26.51
CA ARG A 94 -19.83 -4.80 25.82
C ARG A 94 -19.53 -6.28 25.98
N ALA A 95 -18.28 -6.69 25.79
CA ALA A 95 -17.83 -8.06 25.92
C ALA A 95 -18.01 -8.58 27.35
N LEU A 96 -17.59 -7.80 28.36
CA LEU A 96 -17.78 -8.15 29.78
C LEU A 96 -19.27 -8.24 30.19
N SER A 97 -20.13 -7.51 29.49
CA SER A 97 -21.59 -7.60 29.69
C SER A 97 -22.25 -8.75 28.92
N GLY A 98 -21.48 -9.66 28.32
CA GLY A 98 -21.96 -10.79 27.53
C GLY A 98 -22.61 -10.42 26.20
N ARG A 99 -22.42 -9.19 25.73
CA ARG A 99 -22.96 -8.73 24.43
C ARG A 99 -21.96 -9.02 23.31
N HIS A 100 -22.48 -9.29 22.13
CA HIS A 100 -21.66 -9.55 20.95
C HIS A 100 -20.83 -8.32 20.57
N VAL A 101 -19.55 -8.56 20.27
CA VAL A 101 -18.63 -7.61 19.66
C VAL A 101 -18.23 -8.16 18.29
N GLU A 102 -18.52 -7.41 17.24
CA GLU A 102 -18.15 -7.81 15.88
C GLU A 102 -16.63 -7.80 15.72
N ALA A 103 -16.09 -8.92 15.24
CA ALA A 103 -14.65 -9.04 15.00
C ALA A 103 -14.23 -8.14 13.83
N ARG A 104 -13.17 -7.34 14.04
CA ARG A 104 -12.57 -6.48 13.02
C ARG A 104 -11.11 -6.84 12.81
N LEU A 105 -10.61 -6.49 11.61
CA LEU A 105 -9.20 -6.60 11.30
C LEU A 105 -8.42 -5.64 12.19
N GLY A 106 -7.42 -6.17 12.89
CA GLY A 106 -6.40 -5.40 13.58
C GLY A 106 -5.11 -5.39 12.79
N GLY A 107 -4.23 -4.46 13.09
CA GLY A 107 -2.96 -4.38 12.41
C GLY A 107 -2.22 -3.09 12.70
N ASP A 108 -1.18 -2.85 11.92
CA ASP A 108 -0.39 -1.63 11.98
C ASP A 108 -1.16 -0.49 11.30
N ALA A 109 -1.70 0.43 12.10
CA ALA A 109 -2.46 1.59 11.60
C ALA A 109 -1.62 2.55 10.75
N ILE A 110 -0.28 2.46 10.77
CA ILE A 110 0.59 3.22 9.88
C ILE A 110 0.57 2.60 8.48
N ARG A 111 0.48 1.28 8.39
CA ARG A 111 0.46 0.54 7.12
C ARG A 111 -0.93 0.41 6.54
N ASP A 112 -1.93 0.22 7.39
CA ASP A 112 -3.32 0.09 7.02
C ASP A 112 -4.21 0.93 7.94
N PRO A 113 -4.51 2.19 7.59
CA PRO A 113 -5.39 3.05 8.37
C PRO A 113 -6.84 2.54 8.48
N GLU A 114 -7.23 1.59 7.64
CA GLU A 114 -8.59 1.04 7.68
C GLU A 114 -8.83 0.14 8.90
N VAL A 115 -7.77 -0.27 9.62
CA VAL A 115 -7.90 -0.95 10.92
C VAL A 115 -8.40 -0.04 12.03
N LEU A 116 -8.43 1.28 11.79
CA LEU A 116 -9.00 2.25 12.72
C LEU A 116 -10.53 2.41 12.51
N PRO A 117 -11.29 2.76 13.55
CA PRO A 117 -10.89 2.93 14.94
C PRO A 117 -10.58 1.60 15.61
N SER A 118 -9.64 1.61 16.60
CA SER A 118 -9.30 0.44 17.39
C SER A 118 -10.42 0.05 18.35
N GLY A 119 -10.42 -1.23 18.81
CA GLY A 119 -11.36 -1.70 19.83
C GLY A 119 -11.92 -3.11 19.61
N ALA A 120 -12.00 -3.59 18.37
CA ALA A 120 -12.50 -4.93 18.04
C ALA A 120 -11.53 -5.72 17.17
N SER A 121 -10.23 -5.47 17.31
CA SER A 121 -9.15 -6.07 16.53
C SER A 121 -8.91 -7.52 16.96
N LEU A 122 -9.74 -8.46 16.51
CA LEU A 122 -9.69 -9.87 16.89
C LEU A 122 -8.94 -10.76 15.92
N TYR A 123 -8.62 -10.29 14.71
CA TYR A 123 -7.77 -11.01 13.76
C TYR A 123 -6.84 -10.02 13.05
N GLN A 124 -5.63 -10.48 12.70
CA GLN A 124 -4.59 -9.64 12.10
C GLN A 124 -4.38 -9.90 10.61
N PHE A 125 -5.09 -10.85 10.04
CA PHE A 125 -4.86 -11.30 8.68
C PHE A 125 -6.15 -11.83 8.04
N ASP A 126 -6.51 -11.27 6.90
CA ASP A 126 -7.56 -11.82 6.03
C ASP A 126 -6.91 -12.37 4.75
N PRO A 127 -6.80 -13.71 4.59
CA PRO A 127 -6.16 -14.32 3.41
C PRO A 127 -6.86 -13.96 2.09
N ARG A 128 -8.13 -13.52 2.13
CA ARG A 128 -8.87 -13.11 0.93
C ARG A 128 -8.39 -11.76 0.38
N GLN A 129 -7.72 -10.96 1.20
CA GLN A 129 -7.20 -9.64 0.84
C GLN A 129 -5.72 -9.68 0.45
N VAL A 130 -5.10 -10.85 0.48
CA VAL A 130 -3.67 -11.03 0.13
C VAL A 130 -3.55 -11.65 -1.28
N PRO A 131 -2.68 -11.08 -2.11
CA PRO A 131 -1.92 -9.86 -1.92
C PRO A 131 -2.79 -8.59 -2.10
N SER A 132 -2.46 -7.53 -1.37
CA SER A 132 -3.10 -6.22 -1.53
C SER A 132 -2.77 -5.58 -2.89
N ALA A 133 -3.52 -4.57 -3.31
CA ALA A 133 -3.23 -3.86 -4.56
C ALA A 133 -1.83 -3.20 -4.56
N LEU A 134 -1.40 -2.69 -3.41
CA LEU A 134 -0.05 -2.14 -3.25
C LEU A 134 1.02 -3.23 -3.31
N ALA A 135 0.79 -4.36 -2.62
CA ALA A 135 1.70 -5.50 -2.65
C ALA A 135 1.89 -6.05 -4.07
N ILE A 136 0.83 -6.08 -4.89
CA ILE A 136 0.92 -6.49 -6.30
C ILE A 136 1.84 -5.56 -7.09
N ARG A 137 1.72 -4.24 -6.93
CA ARG A 137 2.59 -3.28 -7.61
C ARG A 137 4.05 -3.44 -7.16
N ARG A 138 4.29 -3.45 -5.86
CA ARG A 138 5.64 -3.59 -5.29
C ARG A 138 6.27 -4.94 -5.64
N GLY A 139 5.52 -6.02 -5.56
CA GLY A 139 5.98 -7.35 -5.94
C GLY A 139 6.39 -7.43 -7.42
N ALA A 140 5.61 -6.81 -8.31
CA ALA A 140 5.97 -6.72 -9.72
C ALA A 140 7.25 -5.89 -9.97
N ASP A 141 7.43 -4.80 -9.22
CA ASP A 141 8.66 -3.98 -9.30
C ASP A 141 9.88 -4.77 -8.80
N MET A 142 9.75 -5.47 -7.66
CA MET A 142 10.81 -6.31 -7.12
C MET A 142 11.18 -7.46 -8.08
N ALA A 143 10.18 -8.06 -8.73
CA ALA A 143 10.41 -9.09 -9.74
C ALA A 143 11.22 -8.56 -10.93
N ARG A 144 10.85 -7.39 -11.44
CA ARG A 144 11.61 -6.71 -12.52
C ARG A 144 13.03 -6.36 -12.09
N GLN A 145 13.20 -5.87 -10.88
CA GLN A 145 14.51 -5.51 -10.34
C GLN A 145 15.45 -6.72 -10.27
N ILE A 146 14.96 -7.87 -9.76
CA ILE A 146 15.76 -9.11 -9.73
C ILE A 146 16.23 -9.49 -11.12
N VAL A 147 15.31 -9.54 -12.09
CA VAL A 147 15.65 -9.93 -13.48
C VAL A 147 16.63 -8.94 -14.09
N ASN A 148 16.43 -7.64 -13.92
CA ASN A 148 17.30 -6.60 -14.49
C ASN A 148 18.68 -6.60 -13.83
N THR A 149 18.77 -6.77 -12.52
CA THR A 149 20.07 -6.85 -11.81
C THR A 149 20.85 -8.09 -12.29
N TYR A 150 20.19 -9.22 -12.43
CA TYR A 150 20.83 -10.42 -12.96
C TYR A 150 21.35 -10.23 -14.38
N LYS A 151 20.53 -9.66 -15.28
CA LYS A 151 20.93 -9.36 -16.65
C LYS A 151 22.14 -8.43 -16.72
N ALA A 152 22.19 -7.42 -15.87
CA ALA A 152 23.31 -6.48 -15.84
C ALA A 152 24.65 -7.11 -15.45
N THR A 153 24.63 -8.21 -14.70
CA THR A 153 25.81 -8.92 -14.21
C THR A 153 26.14 -10.21 -14.97
N HIS A 154 25.28 -10.62 -15.93
CA HIS A 154 25.40 -11.89 -16.65
C HIS A 154 25.17 -11.70 -18.15
N ASP A 155 25.85 -10.75 -18.78
CA ASP A 155 25.86 -10.50 -20.23
C ASP A 155 24.46 -10.45 -20.87
N GLY A 156 23.50 -9.87 -20.19
CA GLY A 156 22.12 -9.77 -20.66
C GLY A 156 21.27 -11.04 -20.51
N MET A 157 21.88 -12.12 -20.01
CA MET A 157 21.15 -13.39 -19.78
C MET A 157 20.15 -13.26 -18.65
N ARG A 158 19.09 -14.05 -18.72
CA ARG A 158 18.07 -14.17 -17.66
C ARG A 158 18.42 -15.26 -16.68
N PRO A 159 18.01 -15.14 -15.41
CA PRO A 159 18.14 -16.24 -14.47
C PRO A 159 17.30 -17.43 -14.94
N SER A 160 17.90 -18.63 -14.96
CA SER A 160 17.20 -19.88 -15.25
C SER A 160 16.33 -20.36 -14.09
N CYS A 161 16.65 -19.91 -12.88
CA CYS A 161 15.91 -20.24 -11.66
C CYS A 161 16.00 -19.07 -10.67
N VAL A 162 14.91 -18.78 -9.97
CA VAL A 162 14.84 -17.78 -8.89
C VAL A 162 14.29 -18.47 -7.65
N GLY A 163 15.10 -18.56 -6.60
CA GLY A 163 14.66 -19.06 -5.29
C GLY A 163 14.03 -17.95 -4.46
N LEU A 164 12.82 -18.16 -3.99
CA LEU A 164 12.12 -17.24 -3.10
C LEU A 164 11.69 -17.95 -1.82
N VAL A 165 11.98 -17.33 -0.67
CA VAL A 165 11.57 -17.84 0.64
C VAL A 165 10.34 -17.10 1.10
N LEU A 166 9.22 -17.80 1.25
CA LEU A 166 7.96 -17.22 1.73
C LEU A 166 7.85 -17.40 3.25
N TRP A 167 7.87 -16.29 3.96
CA TRP A 167 7.67 -16.26 5.40
C TRP A 167 6.25 -15.79 5.74
N GLY A 168 5.53 -16.54 6.55
CA GLY A 168 4.17 -16.17 6.96
C GLY A 168 4.09 -14.81 7.65
N LEU A 169 5.05 -14.50 8.53
CA LEU A 169 5.11 -13.21 9.22
C LEU A 169 5.37 -12.04 8.24
N GLU A 170 6.22 -12.23 7.26
CA GLU A 170 6.47 -11.24 6.21
C GLU A 170 5.20 -11.02 5.37
N THR A 171 4.54 -12.10 4.96
CA THR A 171 3.30 -12.05 4.20
C THR A 171 2.21 -11.26 4.94
N THR A 172 2.08 -11.47 6.25
CA THR A 172 1.13 -10.73 7.08
C THR A 172 1.52 -9.25 7.16
N ARG A 173 2.81 -8.95 7.39
CA ARG A 173 3.30 -7.59 7.58
C ARG A 173 3.27 -6.74 6.31
N THR A 174 3.53 -7.32 5.15
CA THR A 174 3.60 -6.63 3.85
C THR A 174 2.32 -6.77 3.03
N HIS A 175 1.32 -7.47 3.58
CA HIS A 175 0.12 -7.85 2.84
C HIS A 175 0.43 -8.62 1.54
N GLY A 176 1.51 -9.43 1.56
CA GLY A 176 1.87 -10.37 0.51
C GLY A 176 2.76 -9.84 -0.60
N GLU A 177 3.70 -8.93 -0.32
CA GLU A 177 4.63 -8.43 -1.35
C GLU A 177 5.46 -9.55 -1.98
N THR A 178 6.07 -10.44 -1.17
CA THR A 178 6.86 -11.56 -1.71
C THR A 178 5.98 -12.56 -2.46
N TYR A 179 4.76 -12.79 -1.99
CA TYR A 179 3.79 -13.62 -2.73
C TYR A 179 3.44 -13.00 -4.10
N ALA A 180 3.19 -11.68 -4.14
CA ALA A 180 2.94 -10.95 -5.38
C ALA A 180 4.16 -10.97 -6.32
N GLN A 181 5.39 -10.94 -5.78
CA GLN A 181 6.63 -11.08 -6.54
C GLN A 181 6.72 -12.45 -7.24
N VAL A 182 6.38 -13.54 -6.53
CA VAL A 182 6.27 -14.87 -7.13
C VAL A 182 5.28 -14.85 -8.29
N MET A 183 4.07 -14.30 -8.07
CA MET A 183 3.05 -14.24 -9.12
C MET A 183 3.51 -13.46 -10.34
N ALA A 184 4.24 -12.35 -10.15
CA ALA A 184 4.80 -11.57 -11.24
C ALA A 184 5.88 -12.37 -12.02
N LEU A 185 6.76 -13.09 -11.32
CA LEU A 185 7.82 -13.91 -11.95
C LEU A 185 7.24 -15.05 -12.79
N ILE A 186 6.16 -15.70 -12.34
CA ILE A 186 5.49 -16.75 -13.10
C ILE A 186 4.50 -16.23 -14.16
N GLY A 187 4.38 -14.90 -14.27
CA GLY A 187 3.53 -14.26 -15.28
C GLY A 187 2.03 -14.42 -15.01
N VAL A 188 1.63 -14.28 -13.76
CA VAL A 188 0.23 -14.30 -13.35
C VAL A 188 -0.16 -12.93 -12.79
N ARG A 189 -1.33 -12.42 -13.16
CA ARG A 189 -1.87 -11.17 -12.62
C ARG A 189 -3.21 -11.39 -11.92
N ARG A 190 -3.58 -10.45 -11.06
CA ARG A 190 -4.89 -10.46 -10.42
C ARG A 190 -5.97 -10.18 -11.47
N ALA A 191 -6.92 -11.09 -11.59
CA ALA A 191 -8.10 -10.95 -12.42
C ALA A 191 -9.32 -10.55 -11.60
N ARG A 192 -10.39 -10.17 -12.29
CA ARG A 192 -11.68 -9.93 -11.64
C ARG A 192 -12.19 -11.23 -11.01
N ALA A 193 -12.56 -11.17 -9.75
CA ALA A 193 -13.07 -12.34 -9.04
C ALA A 193 -14.28 -12.94 -9.78
N ARG A 194 -14.22 -14.24 -10.06
CA ARG A 194 -15.35 -14.97 -10.66
C ARG A 194 -16.45 -15.27 -9.64
N ARG A 195 -16.12 -15.25 -8.35
CA ARG A 195 -17.04 -15.45 -7.23
C ARG A 195 -16.75 -14.42 -6.13
N PRO A 196 -17.76 -13.90 -5.44
CA PRO A 196 -17.56 -13.01 -4.30
C PRO A 196 -16.63 -13.63 -3.26
N GLY A 197 -15.63 -12.88 -2.81
CA GLY A 197 -14.68 -13.31 -1.77
C GLY A 197 -13.53 -14.22 -2.21
N GLN A 198 -13.40 -14.54 -3.50
CA GLN A 198 -12.24 -15.29 -4.00
C GLN A 198 -11.39 -14.41 -4.91
N PRO A 199 -10.06 -14.31 -4.69
CA PRO A 199 -9.19 -13.63 -5.63
C PRO A 199 -9.17 -14.39 -6.96
N GLY A 200 -9.43 -13.70 -8.05
CA GLY A 200 -9.24 -14.23 -9.39
C GLY A 200 -7.77 -14.07 -9.81
N TRP A 201 -7.23 -15.08 -10.46
CA TRP A 201 -5.91 -15.03 -11.07
C TRP A 201 -6.02 -15.41 -12.54
N GLU A 202 -5.27 -14.74 -13.39
CA GLU A 202 -5.17 -15.06 -14.80
C GLU A 202 -3.72 -15.05 -15.26
N VAL A 203 -3.45 -15.90 -16.22
CA VAL A 203 -2.14 -15.96 -16.85
C VAL A 203 -1.99 -14.80 -17.80
N ILE A 204 -0.92 -14.03 -17.67
CA ILE A 204 -0.60 -12.95 -18.60
C ILE A 204 -0.13 -13.58 -19.90
N LEU A 205 -0.78 -13.25 -21.01
CA LEU A 205 -0.35 -13.72 -22.33
C LEU A 205 1.03 -13.11 -22.67
N THR A 206 1.86 -13.87 -23.38
CA THR A 206 3.24 -13.47 -23.76
C THR A 206 3.28 -12.14 -24.49
N THR A 207 2.24 -11.78 -25.22
CA THR A 207 2.09 -10.51 -25.95
C THR A 207 1.85 -9.31 -25.03
N GLU A 208 1.42 -9.52 -23.77
CA GLU A 208 1.16 -8.46 -22.79
C GLU A 208 2.31 -8.29 -21.78
N LEU A 209 3.31 -9.16 -21.83
CA LEU A 209 4.49 -9.13 -20.96
C LEU A 209 5.53 -8.13 -21.49
N SER A 210 5.19 -6.86 -21.58
CA SER A 210 6.18 -5.81 -21.83
C SER A 210 7.18 -5.75 -20.67
N GLY A 211 8.36 -6.34 -20.86
CA GLY A 211 9.49 -6.32 -19.91
C GLY A 211 9.81 -7.62 -19.17
N ILE A 212 8.94 -8.62 -19.19
CA ILE A 212 9.24 -9.99 -18.75
C ILE A 212 9.00 -10.91 -19.96
N GLU A 213 9.79 -10.69 -21.01
CA GLU A 213 9.71 -11.49 -22.23
C GLU A 213 10.30 -12.88 -21.99
N ASP A 214 9.52 -13.88 -22.34
CA ASP A 214 9.87 -15.30 -22.43
C ASP A 214 9.69 -16.16 -21.17
N ARG A 215 8.54 -16.86 -21.15
CA ARG A 215 8.18 -17.86 -20.13
C ARG A 215 8.97 -19.16 -20.16
N LYS A 216 9.77 -19.36 -21.21
CA LYS A 216 10.47 -20.64 -21.37
C LYS A 216 11.57 -20.89 -20.35
N SER A 217 11.86 -19.90 -19.49
CA SER A 217 12.92 -19.97 -18.50
C SER A 217 12.46 -19.88 -17.04
N VAL A 218 11.15 -19.95 -16.76
CA VAL A 218 10.61 -19.98 -15.41
C VAL A 218 9.89 -21.32 -15.20
N VAL A 219 10.65 -22.30 -14.78
CA VAL A 219 10.16 -23.56 -14.21
C VAL A 219 10.73 -23.69 -12.81
#